data_35f9204c2eaa6addb6d5880d050b9563
#
_entry.id   35f9204c2eaa6addb6d5880d050b9563
#
_cell.length_a   1.000
_cell.length_b   1.000
_cell.length_c   1.000
_cell.angle_alpha   90.00
_cell.angle_beta   90.00
_cell.angle_gamma   90.00
#
_symmetry.space_group_name_H-M   'P 1'
#
loop_
_entity.id
_entity.type
_entity.pdbx_description
1 polymer ?
#
loop_
_entity_poly.entity_id
_entity_poly.type
_entity_poly.pdbx_seq_one_letter_code
_entity_poly.pdbx_strand_id
1 'polypeptide(L)'
;MTAGVPFHLGRGDTGPVQQSSVTCGSASLTVARMLVSQEFGQWIVNGIDPKGGPTDLRSEAQRFAEHEREVMDRTNGIRAAGGKLNVPWPRALGTPPWGAEKELEFGAALPGAAYAMALVRLGSSDALRDVHRDLARLVREGLPALLYIGNAWAPRHVTLVLPGGSGAGGGNGGGVGAGGSDAGGLDVYDPATGSVTELAPERFASRTLGIAGWNVPWITVQPR
;
A
#
# COMPACT_ATOMS: atom_id res chain seq x y z
N MET A 1 -19.97 22.71 -7.65
CA MET A 1 -18.69 21.96 -7.59
C MET A 1 -19.03 20.49 -7.81
N THR A 2 -18.69 19.93 -8.96
CA THR A 2 -18.86 18.50 -9.22
C THR A 2 -17.85 17.76 -8.35
N ALA A 3 -18.32 16.98 -7.38
CA ALA A 3 -17.45 16.08 -6.63
C ALA A 3 -16.80 15.14 -7.63
N GLY A 4 -15.47 15.22 -7.77
CA GLY A 4 -14.73 14.32 -8.62
C GLY A 4 -14.90 12.87 -8.13
N VAL A 5 -14.79 11.90 -9.06
CA VAL A 5 -14.84 10.48 -8.72
C VAL A 5 -13.66 10.16 -7.79
N PRO A 6 -13.88 9.50 -6.63
CA PRO A 6 -12.80 9.08 -5.75
C PRO A 6 -11.78 8.21 -6.50
N PHE A 7 -10.50 8.36 -6.17
CA PHE A 7 -9.49 7.45 -6.67
C PHE A 7 -9.79 6.04 -6.15
N HIS A 8 -9.84 5.09 -7.06
CA HIS A 8 -10.10 3.68 -6.77
C HIS A 8 -9.03 2.83 -7.45
N LEU A 9 -8.66 1.74 -6.82
CA LEU A 9 -7.74 0.76 -7.37
C LEU A 9 -8.16 -0.63 -6.88
N GLY A 10 -8.41 -1.54 -7.81
CA GLY A 10 -8.83 -2.91 -7.53
C GLY A 10 -8.34 -3.88 -8.59
N ARG A 11 -8.76 -5.12 -8.53
CA ARG A 11 -8.36 -6.15 -9.52
C ARG A 11 -8.75 -5.74 -10.92
N GLY A 12 -7.78 -5.86 -11.84
CA GLY A 12 -7.95 -5.49 -13.25
C GLY A 12 -7.67 -4.01 -13.53
N ASP A 13 -7.53 -3.17 -12.51
CA ASP A 13 -7.10 -1.80 -12.70
C ASP A 13 -5.58 -1.71 -12.86
N THR A 14 -5.14 -0.62 -13.48
CA THR A 14 -3.73 -0.24 -13.55
C THR A 14 -3.53 1.05 -12.77
N GLY A 15 -2.74 0.97 -11.71
CA GLY A 15 -2.35 2.12 -10.90
C GLY A 15 -1.08 2.80 -11.41
N PRO A 16 -0.65 3.90 -10.75
CA PRO A 16 0.63 4.55 -11.05
C PRO A 16 1.81 3.58 -10.93
N VAL A 17 2.87 3.82 -11.72
CA VAL A 17 4.09 3.00 -11.70
C VAL A 17 5.20 3.78 -11.00
N GLN A 18 6.01 3.08 -10.20
CA GLN A 18 7.18 3.65 -9.52
C GLN A 18 8.18 4.26 -10.50
N GLN A 19 8.87 5.32 -10.09
CA GLN A 19 9.79 6.03 -10.96
C GLN A 19 11.18 5.39 -11.07
N SER A 20 11.55 4.54 -10.11
CA SER A 20 12.83 3.83 -10.11
C SER A 20 12.74 2.50 -9.39
N SER A 21 13.75 1.64 -9.58
CA SER A 21 13.81 0.30 -8.95
C SER A 21 13.94 0.33 -7.42
N VAL A 22 14.18 1.48 -6.81
CA VAL A 22 14.35 1.64 -5.35
C VAL A 22 13.18 2.38 -4.68
N THR A 23 12.18 2.84 -5.45
CA THR A 23 11.08 3.64 -4.94
C THR A 23 9.77 2.85 -4.72
N CYS A 24 9.80 1.51 -4.76
CA CYS A 24 8.62 0.68 -4.59
C CYS A 24 7.84 0.98 -3.30
N GLY A 25 8.53 1.18 -2.18
CA GLY A 25 7.87 1.50 -0.92
C GLY A 25 7.25 2.91 -0.90
N SER A 26 7.95 3.91 -1.41
CA SER A 26 7.40 5.28 -1.49
C SER A 26 6.26 5.40 -2.49
N ALA A 27 6.31 4.68 -3.62
CA ALA A 27 5.20 4.59 -4.56
C ALA A 27 3.97 3.92 -3.91
N SER A 28 4.16 2.79 -3.22
CA SER A 28 3.09 2.12 -2.48
C SER A 28 2.46 3.01 -1.42
N LEU A 29 3.26 3.79 -0.69
CA LEU A 29 2.78 4.76 0.32
C LEU A 29 2.04 5.94 -0.32
N THR A 30 2.47 6.40 -1.49
CA THR A 30 1.76 7.44 -2.26
C THR A 30 0.38 6.93 -2.68
N VAL A 31 0.29 5.71 -3.24
CA VAL A 31 -1.00 5.09 -3.61
C VAL A 31 -1.87 4.85 -2.37
N ALA A 32 -1.30 4.40 -1.25
CA ALA A 32 -2.05 4.27 0.00
C ALA A 32 -2.73 5.58 0.40
N ARG A 33 -2.02 6.71 0.31
CA ARG A 33 -2.59 8.03 0.59
C ARG A 33 -3.66 8.43 -0.41
N MET A 34 -3.50 8.13 -1.71
CA MET A 34 -4.51 8.41 -2.74
C MET A 34 -5.83 7.67 -2.46
N LEU A 35 -5.75 6.43 -1.97
CA LEU A 35 -6.92 5.61 -1.63
C LEU A 35 -7.64 6.09 -0.38
N VAL A 36 -6.91 6.61 0.61
CA VAL A 36 -7.46 7.03 1.90
C VAL A 36 -7.92 8.49 1.89
N SER A 37 -7.23 9.36 1.15
CA SER A 37 -7.55 10.78 1.03
C SER A 37 -8.05 11.11 -0.36
N GLN A 38 -9.38 11.29 -0.48
CA GLN A 38 -10.00 11.67 -1.75
C GLN A 38 -9.42 12.98 -2.32
N GLU A 39 -9.19 13.98 -1.46
CA GLU A 39 -8.62 15.27 -1.87
C GLU A 39 -7.22 15.11 -2.44
N PHE A 40 -6.38 14.29 -1.79
CA PHE A 40 -5.04 14.00 -2.28
C PHE A 40 -5.07 13.19 -3.58
N GLY A 41 -5.93 12.19 -3.68
CA GLY A 41 -6.15 11.42 -4.91
C GLY A 41 -6.56 12.33 -6.07
N GLN A 42 -7.50 13.25 -5.86
CA GLN A 42 -7.93 14.24 -6.86
C GLN A 42 -6.80 15.20 -7.27
N TRP A 43 -5.96 15.61 -6.32
CA TRP A 43 -4.78 16.40 -6.67
C TRP A 43 -3.81 15.61 -7.55
N ILE A 44 -3.49 14.38 -7.21
CA ILE A 44 -2.59 13.55 -8.03
C ILE A 44 -3.17 13.34 -9.44
N VAL A 45 -4.45 12.93 -9.55
CA VAL A 45 -5.05 12.55 -10.84
C VAL A 45 -5.35 13.79 -11.71
N ASN A 46 -5.98 14.82 -11.12
CA ASN A 46 -6.56 15.94 -11.87
C ASN A 46 -5.86 17.29 -11.62
N GLY A 47 -4.92 17.37 -10.69
CA GLY A 47 -4.25 18.60 -10.30
C GLY A 47 -5.15 19.56 -9.49
N ILE A 48 -6.29 19.11 -8.98
CA ILE A 48 -7.22 19.94 -8.22
C ILE A 48 -6.61 20.24 -6.84
N ASP A 49 -6.33 21.51 -6.57
CA ASP A 49 -5.82 21.93 -5.26
C ASP A 49 -6.91 21.76 -4.19
N PRO A 50 -6.70 20.93 -3.16
CA PRO A 50 -7.66 20.71 -2.09
C PRO A 50 -7.97 21.98 -1.28
N LYS A 51 -7.10 22.98 -1.33
CA LYS A 51 -7.27 24.26 -0.66
C LYS A 51 -7.97 25.32 -1.52
N GLY A 52 -8.44 24.92 -2.71
CA GLY A 52 -9.14 25.83 -3.64
C GLY A 52 -8.20 26.79 -4.39
N GLY A 53 -6.93 26.52 -4.41
CA GLY A 53 -5.93 27.24 -5.22
C GLY A 53 -6.04 26.93 -6.72
N PRO A 54 -5.12 27.49 -7.54
CA PRO A 54 -5.10 27.20 -8.96
C PRO A 54 -4.80 25.73 -9.23
N THR A 55 -5.40 25.20 -10.31
CA THR A 55 -5.14 23.84 -10.76
C THR A 55 -3.66 23.64 -11.10
N ASP A 56 -3.07 22.59 -10.61
CA ASP A 56 -1.72 22.17 -10.94
C ASP A 56 -1.71 21.58 -12.36
N LEU A 57 -1.05 22.26 -13.28
CA LEU A 57 -1.02 21.91 -14.71
C LEU A 57 -0.01 20.81 -15.06
N ARG A 58 0.78 20.33 -14.10
CA ARG A 58 1.67 19.18 -14.32
C ARG A 58 0.86 17.94 -14.63
N SER A 59 1.45 16.98 -15.32
CA SER A 59 0.78 15.69 -15.55
C SER A 59 0.63 14.88 -14.26
N GLU A 60 -0.30 13.94 -14.24
CA GLU A 60 -0.47 12.98 -13.15
C GLU A 60 0.86 12.30 -12.78
N ALA A 61 1.59 11.79 -13.79
CA ALA A 61 2.88 11.15 -13.59
C ALA A 61 3.92 12.08 -12.93
N GLN A 62 3.91 13.37 -13.26
CA GLN A 62 4.82 14.34 -12.64
C GLN A 62 4.45 14.64 -11.18
N ARG A 63 3.16 14.80 -10.86
CA ARG A 63 2.70 15.00 -9.49
C ARG A 63 2.98 13.76 -8.62
N PHE A 64 2.69 12.58 -9.17
CA PHE A 64 3.00 11.30 -8.51
C PHE A 64 4.49 11.16 -8.23
N ALA A 65 5.34 11.36 -9.25
CA ALA A 65 6.79 11.24 -9.13
C ALA A 65 7.41 12.21 -8.11
N GLU A 66 6.88 13.41 -8.01
CA GLU A 66 7.35 14.38 -7.01
C GLU A 66 6.98 13.95 -5.60
N HIS A 67 5.71 13.56 -5.39
CA HIS A 67 5.28 13.09 -4.07
C HIS A 67 5.98 11.80 -3.65
N GLU A 68 6.19 10.86 -4.58
CA GLU A 68 6.98 9.65 -4.34
C GLU A 68 8.39 9.96 -3.82
N ARG A 69 9.06 10.99 -4.39
CA ARG A 69 10.37 11.45 -3.92
C ARG A 69 10.29 12.07 -2.51
N GLU A 70 9.28 12.88 -2.25
CA GLU A 70 9.05 13.45 -0.92
C GLU A 70 8.81 12.36 0.13
N VAL A 71 8.02 11.34 -0.19
CA VAL A 71 7.81 10.17 0.69
C VAL A 71 9.14 9.47 0.95
N MET A 72 9.97 9.26 -0.09
CA MET A 72 11.29 8.66 0.07
C MET A 72 12.20 9.49 1.00
N ASP A 73 12.13 10.81 0.89
CA ASP A 73 12.91 11.70 1.75
C ASP A 73 12.47 11.59 3.22
N ARG A 74 11.17 11.51 3.47
CA ARG A 74 10.63 11.35 4.83
C ARG A 74 10.89 9.96 5.41
N THR A 75 10.77 8.90 4.61
CA THR A 75 10.97 7.52 5.09
C THR A 75 12.43 7.19 5.33
N ASN A 76 13.35 7.78 4.56
CA ASN A 76 14.78 7.48 4.61
C ASN A 76 15.61 8.54 5.35
N GLY A 77 15.05 9.72 5.58
CA GLY A 77 15.73 10.83 6.27
C GLY A 77 15.60 10.78 7.79
N ILE A 78 16.20 11.75 8.47
CA ILE A 78 16.10 11.90 9.94
C ILE A 78 14.71 12.35 10.36
N ARG A 79 14.03 13.15 9.53
CA ARG A 79 12.69 13.67 9.80
C ARG A 79 11.65 12.86 9.04
N ALA A 80 10.82 12.15 9.78
CA ALA A 80 9.69 11.39 9.26
C ALA A 80 8.41 12.25 9.18
N ALA A 81 7.33 11.66 8.65
CA ALA A 81 6.00 12.23 8.66
C ALA A 81 5.57 12.63 10.09
N GLY A 82 4.66 13.61 10.20
CA GLY A 82 4.18 14.13 11.48
C GLY A 82 5.27 14.76 12.37
N GLY A 83 6.43 15.16 11.81
CA GLY A 83 7.53 15.74 12.57
C GLY A 83 8.28 14.76 13.49
N LYS A 84 8.05 13.46 13.30
CA LYS A 84 8.71 12.41 14.08
C LYS A 84 10.17 12.24 13.67
N LEU A 85 11.00 11.75 14.60
CA LEU A 85 12.38 11.38 14.29
C LEU A 85 12.44 9.97 13.69
N ASN A 86 13.38 9.78 12.79
CA ASN A 86 13.60 8.51 12.09
C ASN A 86 15.08 8.11 12.15
N VAL A 87 15.34 6.82 12.05
CA VAL A 87 16.69 6.31 11.81
C VAL A 87 16.97 6.43 10.31
N PRO A 88 17.99 7.22 9.91
CA PRO A 88 18.27 7.41 8.49
C PRO A 88 18.65 6.07 7.82
N TRP A 89 18.25 5.93 6.57
CA TRP A 89 18.46 4.72 5.79
C TRP A 89 18.93 5.06 4.36
N PRO A 90 19.92 4.34 3.81
CA PRO A 90 20.40 4.59 2.45
C PRO A 90 19.28 4.41 1.41
N ARG A 91 19.03 5.43 0.59
CA ARG A 91 18.00 5.40 -0.46
C ARG A 91 18.19 4.24 -1.44
N ALA A 92 19.43 3.86 -1.73
CA ALA A 92 19.76 2.73 -2.61
C ALA A 92 19.20 1.38 -2.11
N LEU A 93 18.82 1.28 -0.84
CA LEU A 93 18.23 0.09 -0.24
C LEU A 93 16.70 0.18 -0.15
N GLY A 94 16.08 1.19 -0.76
CA GLY A 94 14.65 1.40 -0.76
C GLY A 94 14.10 1.96 0.56
N THR A 95 12.80 1.82 0.77
CA THR A 95 12.09 2.34 1.95
C THR A 95 12.24 1.38 3.13
N PRO A 96 12.79 1.83 4.28
CA PRO A 96 12.90 0.98 5.47
C PRO A 96 11.54 0.76 6.15
N PRO A 97 11.29 -0.41 6.78
CA PRO A 97 10.00 -0.72 7.38
C PRO A 97 9.56 0.26 8.48
N TRP A 98 10.50 0.74 9.31
CA TRP A 98 10.22 1.75 10.35
C TRP A 98 9.90 3.14 9.81
N GLY A 99 10.46 3.48 8.64
CA GLY A 99 10.12 4.71 7.92
C GLY A 99 8.73 4.60 7.29
N ALA A 100 8.42 3.44 6.72
CA ALA A 100 7.11 3.14 6.16
C ALA A 100 6.01 3.11 7.24
N GLU A 101 6.27 2.54 8.42
CA GLU A 101 5.37 2.57 9.57
C GLU A 101 4.97 4.00 9.92
N LYS A 102 5.94 4.90 10.08
CA LYS A 102 5.68 6.31 10.40
C LYS A 102 4.97 7.05 9.27
N GLU A 103 5.31 6.76 8.02
CA GLU A 103 4.62 7.39 6.88
C GLU A 103 3.17 6.93 6.80
N LEU A 104 2.86 5.65 7.05
CA LEU A 104 1.47 5.19 7.16
C LEU A 104 0.75 5.87 8.33
N GLU A 105 1.33 5.85 9.52
CA GLU A 105 0.68 6.37 10.72
C GLU A 105 0.42 7.89 10.66
N PHE A 106 1.34 8.66 10.08
CA PHE A 106 1.29 10.13 10.14
C PHE A 106 1.14 10.83 8.78
N GLY A 107 1.13 10.11 7.67
CA GLY A 107 1.12 10.73 6.34
C GLY A 107 0.21 10.05 5.31
N ALA A 108 0.10 8.74 5.31
CA ALA A 108 -0.53 7.98 4.23
C ALA A 108 -1.77 7.19 4.64
N ALA A 109 -2.14 7.11 5.91
CA ALA A 109 -3.36 6.44 6.37
C ALA A 109 -4.34 7.41 7.02
N LEU A 110 -5.47 6.87 7.49
CA LEU A 110 -6.47 7.66 8.21
C LEU A 110 -5.87 8.24 9.50
N PRO A 111 -6.17 9.50 9.83
CA PRO A 111 -5.69 10.11 11.07
C PRO A 111 -6.09 9.30 12.29
N GLY A 112 -5.13 9.04 13.17
CA GLY A 112 -5.33 8.25 14.39
C GLY A 112 -5.17 6.74 14.24
N ALA A 113 -4.97 6.23 13.04
CA ALA A 113 -4.62 4.83 12.84
C ALA A 113 -3.18 4.58 13.33
N ALA A 114 -3.00 3.59 14.19
CA ALA A 114 -1.69 3.15 14.65
C ALA A 114 -1.20 1.97 13.81
N TYR A 115 0.09 1.95 13.53
CA TYR A 115 0.73 0.90 12.71
C TYR A 115 1.84 0.19 13.48
N ALA A 116 2.13 -1.03 13.06
CA ALA A 116 3.27 -1.80 13.53
C ALA A 116 3.91 -2.62 12.41
N MET A 117 5.21 -2.79 12.49
CA MET A 117 5.91 -3.73 11.62
C MET A 117 6.02 -5.10 12.30
N ALA A 118 5.87 -6.17 11.52
CA ALA A 118 6.05 -7.55 11.97
C ALA A 118 6.94 -8.32 10.99
N LEU A 119 7.94 -9.03 11.55
CA LEU A 119 8.77 -9.94 10.77
C LEU A 119 8.02 -11.26 10.60
N VAL A 120 7.59 -11.56 9.37
CA VAL A 120 6.81 -12.77 9.05
C VAL A 120 7.66 -13.87 8.38
N ARG A 121 8.86 -13.52 7.93
CA ARG A 121 9.77 -14.41 7.19
C ARG A 121 10.01 -15.76 7.86
N LEU A 122 10.11 -15.77 9.19
CA LEU A 122 10.47 -16.95 9.98
C LEU A 122 9.26 -17.76 10.48
N GLY A 123 8.04 -17.29 10.21
CA GLY A 123 6.82 -17.96 10.63
C GLY A 123 6.65 -19.35 9.97
N SER A 124 5.98 -20.27 10.65
CA SER A 124 5.49 -21.51 10.04
C SER A 124 4.42 -21.21 8.98
N SER A 125 4.05 -22.20 8.17
CA SER A 125 2.96 -22.04 7.20
C SER A 125 1.63 -21.68 7.89
N ASP A 126 1.36 -22.23 9.08
CA ASP A 126 0.15 -21.89 9.82
C ASP A 126 0.21 -20.46 10.37
N ALA A 127 1.34 -20.03 10.92
CA ALA A 127 1.52 -18.64 11.33
C ALA A 127 1.36 -17.66 10.16
N LEU A 128 1.82 -18.03 8.97
CA LEU A 128 1.63 -17.21 7.76
C LEU A 128 0.15 -17.16 7.32
N ARG A 129 -0.62 -18.26 7.48
CA ARG A 129 -2.07 -18.22 7.24
C ARG A 129 -2.78 -17.29 8.22
N ASP A 130 -2.36 -17.29 9.50
CA ASP A 130 -2.91 -16.40 10.51
C ASP A 130 -2.60 -14.93 10.17
N VAL A 131 -1.35 -14.61 9.80
CA VAL A 131 -0.97 -13.27 9.33
C VAL A 131 -1.81 -12.83 8.13
N HIS A 132 -2.00 -13.72 7.14
CA HIS A 132 -2.83 -13.40 5.96
C HIS A 132 -4.28 -13.11 6.36
N ARG A 133 -4.87 -13.91 7.27
CA ARG A 133 -6.22 -13.72 7.80
C ARG A 133 -6.36 -12.39 8.54
N ASP A 134 -5.37 -12.05 9.37
CA ASP A 134 -5.36 -10.78 10.11
C ASP A 134 -5.23 -9.59 9.17
N LEU A 135 -4.34 -9.65 8.19
CA LEU A 135 -4.26 -8.64 7.13
C LEU A 135 -5.60 -8.47 6.41
N ALA A 136 -6.24 -9.58 6.01
CA ALA A 136 -7.52 -9.53 5.31
C ALA A 136 -8.63 -8.90 6.17
N ARG A 137 -8.61 -9.09 7.49
CA ARG A 137 -9.52 -8.44 8.42
C ARG A 137 -9.24 -6.93 8.50
N LEU A 138 -7.99 -6.54 8.72
CA LEU A 138 -7.59 -5.15 8.91
C LEU A 138 -7.83 -4.29 7.67
N VAL A 139 -7.52 -4.81 6.47
CA VAL A 139 -7.77 -4.04 5.24
C VAL A 139 -9.26 -3.88 4.92
N ARG A 140 -10.13 -4.77 5.39
CA ARG A 140 -11.59 -4.59 5.29
C ARG A 140 -12.11 -3.39 6.10
N GLU A 141 -11.38 -2.95 7.10
CA GLU A 141 -11.67 -1.73 7.86
C GLU A 141 -11.26 -0.44 7.11
N GLY A 142 -10.81 -0.56 5.86
CA GLY A 142 -10.43 0.58 5.02
C GLY A 142 -9.00 1.06 5.24
N LEU A 143 -8.17 0.29 5.95
CA LEU A 143 -6.79 0.65 6.27
C LEU A 143 -5.81 -0.09 5.36
N PRO A 144 -4.92 0.62 4.63
CA PRO A 144 -3.90 -0.01 3.80
C PRO A 144 -2.82 -0.68 4.66
N ALA A 145 -2.14 -1.68 4.10
CA ALA A 145 -0.97 -2.28 4.72
C ALA A 145 0.15 -2.48 3.69
N LEU A 146 1.39 -2.54 4.12
CA LEU A 146 2.51 -2.87 3.24
C LEU A 146 3.00 -4.29 3.47
N LEU A 147 3.41 -4.92 2.38
CA LEU A 147 4.04 -6.23 2.38
C LEU A 147 5.41 -6.13 1.71
N TYR A 148 6.47 -6.35 2.48
CA TYR A 148 7.82 -6.52 1.99
C TYR A 148 8.02 -7.96 1.54
N ILE A 149 8.40 -8.13 0.28
CA ILE A 149 8.61 -9.44 -0.35
C ILE A 149 10.02 -9.55 -0.94
N GLY A 150 10.47 -10.77 -1.16
CA GLY A 150 11.79 -10.96 -1.71
C GLY A 150 12.13 -12.42 -2.02
N ASN A 151 13.41 -12.73 -2.00
CA ASN A 151 13.91 -14.10 -2.14
C ASN A 151 14.19 -14.74 -0.77
N ALA A 152 14.86 -15.88 -0.74
CA ALA A 152 15.20 -16.57 0.51
C ALA A 152 16.19 -15.78 1.40
N TRP A 153 16.89 -14.79 0.87
CA TRP A 153 18.03 -14.14 1.53
C TRP A 153 17.75 -12.70 1.98
N ALA A 154 16.91 -11.98 1.25
CA ALA A 154 16.62 -10.58 1.56
C ALA A 154 15.26 -10.12 1.01
N PRO A 155 14.61 -9.12 1.64
CA PRO A 155 13.53 -8.38 1.02
C PRO A 155 14.06 -7.60 -0.18
N ARG A 156 13.28 -7.51 -1.26
CA ARG A 156 13.70 -6.89 -2.53
C ARG A 156 12.66 -5.95 -3.10
N HIS A 157 11.43 -6.05 -2.62
CA HIS A 157 10.31 -5.30 -3.16
C HIS A 157 9.29 -5.00 -2.07
N VAL A 158 8.56 -3.90 -2.23
CA VAL A 158 7.49 -3.49 -1.33
C VAL A 158 6.23 -3.35 -2.15
N THR A 159 5.15 -3.97 -1.70
CA THR A 159 3.83 -3.92 -2.31
C THR A 159 2.82 -3.35 -1.34
N LEU A 160 1.69 -2.88 -1.85
CA LEU A 160 0.58 -2.37 -1.04
C LEU A 160 -0.55 -3.40 -1.01
N VAL A 161 -0.95 -3.79 0.18
CA VAL A 161 -2.21 -4.51 0.40
C VAL A 161 -3.33 -3.47 0.43
N LEU A 162 -4.26 -3.60 -0.50
CA LEU A 162 -5.29 -2.58 -0.73
C LEU A 162 -6.37 -2.60 0.36
N PRO A 163 -6.83 -1.44 0.81
CA PRO A 163 -7.96 -1.34 1.70
C PRO A 163 -9.25 -1.78 0.99
N GLY A 164 -10.14 -2.48 1.67
CA GLY A 164 -11.46 -2.85 1.16
C GLY A 164 -11.58 -4.23 0.51
N GLY A 165 -10.53 -5.04 0.53
CA GLY A 165 -10.40 -6.44 0.06
C GLY A 165 -11.57 -7.13 -0.63
N SER A 166 -11.24 -7.90 -1.65
CA SER A 166 -12.04 -8.91 -2.40
C SER A 166 -13.54 -8.66 -2.53
N GLY A 167 -13.95 -7.89 -3.54
CA GLY A 167 -15.32 -7.95 -4.04
C GLY A 167 -16.11 -6.67 -4.11
N ALA A 168 -15.54 -5.49 -3.91
CA ALA A 168 -16.21 -4.23 -4.17
C ALA A 168 -16.10 -3.85 -5.67
N GLY A 169 -16.44 -4.76 -6.55
CA GLY A 169 -16.87 -4.41 -7.89
C GLY A 169 -18.17 -3.65 -7.74
N GLY A 170 -18.20 -2.37 -8.18
CA GLY A 170 -19.35 -1.49 -8.12
C GLY A 170 -20.62 -2.15 -8.67
N GLY A 171 -21.55 -2.41 -7.78
CA GLY A 171 -22.88 -2.89 -8.07
C GLY A 171 -23.78 -2.58 -6.89
N ASN A 172 -24.60 -1.52 -7.02
CA ASN A 172 -25.75 -1.27 -6.17
C ASN A 172 -26.65 -2.51 -6.14
N GLY A 173 -26.71 -3.23 -5.02
CA GLY A 173 -27.66 -4.32 -4.84
C GLY A 173 -27.49 -4.97 -3.49
N GLY A 174 -28.37 -4.58 -2.52
CA GLY A 174 -28.48 -5.23 -1.23
C GLY A 174 -28.74 -6.72 -1.37
N GLY A 175 -27.92 -7.53 -0.73
CA GLY A 175 -28.08 -8.96 -0.58
C GLY A 175 -27.23 -9.46 0.55
N VAL A 176 -27.81 -9.59 1.76
CA VAL A 176 -27.22 -10.34 2.89
C VAL A 176 -27.23 -11.81 2.51
N GLY A 177 -26.13 -12.29 1.88
CA GLY A 177 -25.84 -13.72 1.65
C GLY A 177 -24.91 -14.23 2.76
N ALA A 178 -25.46 -14.74 3.84
CA ALA A 178 -24.74 -15.56 4.81
C ALA A 178 -24.31 -16.86 4.12
N GLY A 179 -23.00 -17.13 3.97
CA GLY A 179 -22.50 -18.43 3.56
C GLY A 179 -21.43 -18.36 2.47
N GLY A 180 -20.34 -17.58 2.67
CA GLY A 180 -19.14 -17.65 1.83
C GLY A 180 -17.94 -17.79 2.76
N SER A 181 -17.12 -18.81 2.49
CA SER A 181 -15.87 -19.10 3.17
C SER A 181 -15.04 -17.84 3.41
N ASP A 182 -14.66 -17.58 4.66
CA ASP A 182 -13.90 -16.44 5.17
C ASP A 182 -12.45 -16.33 4.65
N ALA A 183 -12.13 -17.01 3.59
CA ALA A 183 -10.83 -17.14 2.94
C ALA A 183 -10.71 -16.31 1.65
N GLY A 184 -11.19 -15.07 1.67
CA GLY A 184 -10.97 -14.13 0.56
C GLY A 184 -9.49 -13.78 0.43
N GLY A 185 -8.95 -13.82 -0.80
CA GLY A 185 -7.59 -13.38 -1.10
C GLY A 185 -7.42 -11.88 -0.84
N LEU A 186 -6.19 -11.46 -0.59
CA LEU A 186 -5.81 -10.05 -0.48
C LEU A 186 -5.61 -9.45 -1.87
N ASP A 187 -6.09 -8.26 -2.11
CA ASP A 187 -5.74 -7.50 -3.30
C ASP A 187 -4.42 -6.76 -3.06
N VAL A 188 -3.43 -7.06 -3.88
CA VAL A 188 -2.07 -6.53 -3.72
C VAL A 188 -1.68 -5.75 -4.98
N TYR A 189 -1.38 -4.47 -4.77
CA TYR A 189 -0.84 -3.60 -5.80
C TYR A 189 0.67 -3.72 -5.86
N ASP A 190 1.19 -3.94 -7.07
CA ASP A 190 2.61 -3.96 -7.40
C ASP A 190 3.03 -2.63 -8.04
N PRO A 191 3.81 -1.80 -7.36
CA PRO A 191 4.25 -0.51 -7.90
C PRO A 191 5.21 -0.63 -9.09
N ALA A 192 5.84 -1.79 -9.32
CA ALA A 192 6.73 -1.96 -10.46
C ALA A 192 5.97 -2.05 -11.79
N THR A 193 4.75 -2.53 -11.77
CA THR A 193 3.91 -2.73 -12.97
C THR A 193 2.62 -1.92 -12.94
N GLY A 194 2.23 -1.38 -11.79
CA GLY A 194 0.93 -0.77 -11.57
C GLY A 194 -0.21 -1.78 -11.41
N SER A 195 0.05 -3.08 -11.52
CA SER A 195 -0.98 -4.11 -11.53
C SER A 195 -1.51 -4.43 -10.12
N VAL A 196 -2.76 -4.87 -10.06
CA VAL A 196 -3.37 -5.42 -8.86
C VAL A 196 -3.63 -6.90 -9.05
N THR A 197 -3.10 -7.71 -8.15
CA THR A 197 -3.24 -9.17 -8.18
C THR A 197 -3.82 -9.70 -6.89
N GLU A 198 -4.54 -10.82 -6.98
CA GLU A 198 -5.01 -11.53 -5.80
C GLU A 198 -3.89 -12.36 -5.17
N LEU A 199 -3.69 -12.21 -3.90
CA LEU A 199 -2.81 -13.03 -3.10
C LEU A 199 -3.63 -13.99 -2.24
N ALA A 200 -3.71 -15.25 -2.69
CA ALA A 200 -4.40 -16.31 -1.97
C ALA A 200 -3.64 -16.71 -0.69
N PRO A 201 -4.36 -17.16 0.37
CA PRO A 201 -3.75 -17.60 1.63
C PRO A 201 -2.69 -18.69 1.46
N GLU A 202 -2.94 -19.64 0.56
CA GLU A 202 -2.03 -20.77 0.31
C GLU A 202 -0.72 -20.32 -0.32
N ARG A 203 -0.76 -19.35 -1.25
CA ARG A 203 0.45 -18.78 -1.86
C ARG A 203 1.27 -18.01 -0.84
N PHE A 204 0.61 -17.31 0.09
CA PHE A 204 1.29 -16.62 1.20
C PHE A 204 1.96 -17.62 2.15
N ALA A 205 1.23 -18.63 2.59
CA ALA A 205 1.69 -19.65 3.52
C ALA A 205 2.82 -20.53 2.93
N SER A 206 2.74 -20.88 1.64
CA SER A 206 3.75 -21.71 0.96
C SER A 206 4.95 -20.91 0.46
N ARG A 207 4.97 -19.58 0.61
CA ARG A 207 6.02 -18.69 0.09
C ARG A 207 6.19 -18.81 -1.43
N THR A 208 5.08 -18.82 -2.15
CA THR A 208 5.00 -18.85 -3.60
C THR A 208 4.19 -17.66 -4.13
N LEU A 209 4.49 -16.46 -3.62
CA LEU A 209 3.70 -15.24 -3.89
C LEU A 209 3.58 -14.96 -5.39
N GLY A 210 4.66 -15.04 -6.14
CA GLY A 210 4.70 -14.78 -7.58
C GLY A 210 4.39 -13.33 -7.94
N ILE A 211 4.72 -12.37 -7.07
CA ILE A 211 4.51 -10.94 -7.29
C ILE A 211 5.83 -10.31 -7.68
N ALA A 212 5.91 -9.61 -8.80
CA ALA A 212 7.14 -9.01 -9.33
C ALA A 212 8.34 -9.99 -9.41
N GLY A 213 8.08 -11.29 -9.58
CA GLY A 213 9.10 -12.34 -9.56
C GLY A 213 9.57 -12.78 -8.17
N TRP A 214 8.99 -12.22 -7.10
CA TRP A 214 9.35 -12.55 -5.72
C TRP A 214 8.33 -13.48 -5.06
N ASN A 215 8.83 -14.37 -4.21
CA ASN A 215 8.01 -15.45 -3.65
C ASN A 215 7.88 -15.44 -2.13
N VAL A 216 8.78 -14.77 -1.41
CA VAL A 216 8.88 -14.90 0.03
C VAL A 216 8.38 -13.65 0.74
N PRO A 217 7.35 -13.73 1.63
CA PRO A 217 6.97 -12.64 2.49
C PRO A 217 8.04 -12.44 3.59
N TRP A 218 8.40 -11.20 3.85
CA TRP A 218 9.44 -10.84 4.81
C TRP A 218 8.90 -10.08 6.01
N ILE A 219 8.26 -8.95 5.75
CA ILE A 219 7.80 -8.02 6.77
C ILE A 219 6.43 -7.49 6.35
N THR A 220 5.52 -7.34 7.29
CA THR A 220 4.30 -6.55 7.13
C THR A 220 4.43 -5.24 7.90
N VAL A 221 3.85 -4.17 7.35
CA VAL A 221 3.56 -2.92 8.08
C VAL A 221 2.06 -2.77 8.03
N GLN A 222 1.41 -2.98 9.15
CA GLN A 222 -0.04 -3.15 9.22
C GLN A 222 -0.66 -2.37 10.38
N PRO A 223 -1.96 -2.05 10.33
CA PRO A 223 -2.69 -1.49 11.46
C PRO A 223 -2.58 -2.39 12.70
N ARG A 224 -2.66 -1.76 13.87
CA ARG A 224 -2.71 -2.45 15.18
C ARG A 224 -4.13 -2.74 15.60
#